data_376e3e451a602be33ad296c822da599f
#
_entry.id   376e3e451a602be33ad296c822da599f
#
_cell.length_a   1.000
_cell.length_b   1.000
_cell.length_c   1.000
_cell.angle_alpha   90.00
_cell.angle_beta   90.00
_cell.angle_gamma   90.00
#
_symmetry.space_group_name_H-M   'P 1'
#
loop_
_entity.id
_entity.type
_entity.pdbx_description
1 polymer ?
#
loop_
_entity_poly.entity_id
_entity_poly.type
_entity_poly.pdbx_seq_one_letter_code
_entity_poly.pdbx_strand_id
1 'polypeptide(L)'
;MTNFIDLSSVSDFKVLPQAIRDRIPTLTPRERKYFMTMWPKSGVLYITSKPGIAKSAMSRTIAEKMGFRYMDLRLSMADETDFKFPFLKDANYDAKSIKVSGYAVPEWAFEANQQPTIIHFEELNRAPQFVRNAALQILLERQIGDFKFNGTVLMMASGNLGDEDGTDVEEFDNALNNRLIHFSHTLGADEWVDGFGKDNVHSVILSYIKAYPEKLYQNPTENTKAYATPRSWTFLSDFIIKNFGKDASPREFLPFVQEVAHGYIGNSAQRFLQYCQEMVNITIQDIIDRYDKIEKELDKYNRDKNSELINSLKEHDIKKMSDKQLANVTKFLNRVGEDELTAYLLHVLDNVPDVSDSKIKKFMQSFRDVLINIKRINKPSDKQSS
;
A
#
# COMPACT_ATOMS: atom_id res chain seq x y z
N MET A 1 -19.22 -15.83 8.50
CA MET A 1 -20.54 -15.85 7.83
C MET A 1 -21.04 -14.41 7.79
N THR A 2 -21.11 -13.83 6.61
CA THR A 2 -21.63 -12.46 6.44
C THR A 2 -23.15 -12.52 6.71
N ASN A 3 -23.63 -11.84 7.75
CA ASN A 3 -25.06 -11.77 8.04
C ASN A 3 -25.71 -10.90 6.96
N PHE A 4 -26.27 -11.53 5.95
CA PHE A 4 -27.06 -10.85 4.93
C PHE A 4 -28.34 -10.25 5.54
N ILE A 5 -28.69 -9.07 5.06
CA ILE A 5 -29.92 -8.40 5.48
C ILE A 5 -31.07 -9.05 4.71
N ASP A 6 -32.08 -9.54 5.42
CA ASP A 6 -33.30 -9.99 4.78
C ASP A 6 -34.09 -8.78 4.28
N LEU A 7 -34.14 -8.64 2.96
CA LEU A 7 -34.89 -7.60 2.25
C LEU A 7 -36.03 -8.18 1.42
N SER A 8 -36.41 -9.44 1.64
CA SER A 8 -37.44 -10.14 0.86
C SER A 8 -38.80 -9.42 0.84
N SER A 9 -39.09 -8.64 1.88
CA SER A 9 -40.33 -7.85 1.98
C SER A 9 -40.30 -6.50 1.26
N VAL A 10 -39.13 -6.10 0.67
CA VAL A 10 -38.96 -4.78 0.04
C VAL A 10 -39.28 -4.86 -1.43
N SER A 11 -40.53 -4.61 -1.79
CA SER A 11 -40.97 -4.54 -3.19
C SER A 11 -40.76 -3.17 -3.83
N ASP A 12 -40.68 -2.11 -3.04
CA ASP A 12 -40.57 -0.71 -3.49
C ASP A 12 -39.47 0.05 -2.74
N PHE A 13 -38.50 0.59 -3.49
CA PHE A 13 -37.32 1.26 -2.97
C PHE A 13 -37.52 2.75 -2.67
N LYS A 14 -38.72 3.24 -2.50
CA LYS A 14 -38.98 4.65 -2.18
C LYS A 14 -38.41 5.08 -0.85
N VAL A 15 -38.25 4.13 0.10
CA VAL A 15 -37.65 4.40 1.40
C VAL A 15 -36.64 3.31 1.73
N LEU A 16 -35.45 3.70 2.14
CA LEU A 16 -34.42 2.75 2.61
C LEU A 16 -34.94 1.97 3.82
N PRO A 17 -34.91 0.62 3.80
CA PRO A 17 -35.27 -0.20 4.94
C PRO A 17 -34.48 0.18 6.19
N GLN A 18 -35.06 0.02 7.39
CA GLN A 18 -34.42 0.38 8.64
C GLN A 18 -33.07 -0.34 8.81
N ALA A 19 -33.01 -1.65 8.50
CA ALA A 19 -31.79 -2.44 8.56
C ALA A 19 -30.63 -1.89 7.69
N ILE A 20 -30.95 -1.25 6.57
CA ILE A 20 -29.98 -0.55 5.71
C ILE A 20 -29.59 0.78 6.35
N ARG A 21 -30.54 1.56 6.83
CA ARG A 21 -30.29 2.85 7.49
C ARG A 21 -29.37 2.73 8.69
N ASP A 22 -29.52 1.70 9.49
CA ASP A 22 -28.72 1.43 10.68
C ASP A 22 -27.26 1.12 10.36
N ARG A 23 -26.97 0.63 9.14
CA ARG A 23 -25.60 0.34 8.67
C ARG A 23 -24.92 1.52 7.98
N ILE A 24 -25.66 2.51 7.46
CA ILE A 24 -25.08 3.67 6.75
C ILE A 24 -24.01 4.40 7.58
N PRO A 25 -24.13 4.59 8.90
CA PRO A 25 -23.10 5.22 9.72
C PRO A 25 -21.74 4.50 9.72
N THR A 26 -21.69 3.21 9.39
CA THR A 26 -20.43 2.44 9.30
C THR A 26 -19.62 2.78 8.04
N LEU A 27 -20.26 3.43 7.08
CA LEU A 27 -19.62 3.83 5.82
C LEU A 27 -18.87 5.14 6.00
N THR A 28 -17.67 5.21 5.41
CA THR A 28 -16.98 6.49 5.21
C THR A 28 -17.81 7.44 4.34
N PRO A 29 -17.57 8.76 4.34
CA PRO A 29 -18.29 9.70 3.49
C PRO A 29 -18.30 9.32 2.00
N ARG A 30 -17.16 8.79 1.49
CA ARG A 30 -17.02 8.34 0.11
C ARG A 30 -17.83 7.07 -0.17
N GLU A 31 -17.69 6.04 0.67
CA GLU A 31 -18.46 4.80 0.56
C GLU A 31 -19.96 5.07 0.61
N ARG A 32 -20.38 5.97 1.51
CA ARG A 32 -21.79 6.40 1.63
C ARG A 32 -22.28 7.05 0.35
N LYS A 33 -21.49 7.97 -0.24
CA LYS A 33 -21.82 8.62 -1.50
C LYS A 33 -22.06 7.57 -2.60
N TYR A 34 -21.19 6.60 -2.75
CA TYR A 34 -21.33 5.56 -3.77
C TYR A 34 -22.52 4.64 -3.48
N PHE A 35 -22.68 4.18 -2.25
CA PHE A 35 -23.83 3.35 -1.88
C PHE A 35 -25.16 4.06 -2.13
N MET A 36 -25.29 5.31 -1.70
CA MET A 36 -26.52 6.10 -1.90
C MET A 36 -26.80 6.41 -3.35
N THR A 37 -25.79 6.44 -4.23
CA THR A 37 -26.00 6.60 -5.68
C THR A 37 -26.50 5.32 -6.33
N MET A 38 -26.07 4.15 -5.86
CA MET A 38 -26.62 2.87 -6.31
C MET A 38 -28.07 2.66 -5.82
N TRP A 39 -28.42 3.27 -4.70
CA TRP A 39 -29.72 3.23 -4.08
C TRP A 39 -30.36 4.62 -4.10
N PRO A 40 -31.47 4.85 -4.68
CA PRO A 40 -32.62 4.06 -5.07
C PRO A 40 -32.70 3.70 -6.58
N LYS A 41 -31.60 3.55 -7.29
CA LYS A 41 -31.56 3.16 -8.71
C LYS A 41 -32.06 4.23 -9.69
N SER A 42 -31.78 5.48 -9.37
CA SER A 42 -32.11 6.61 -10.25
C SER A 42 -31.19 6.72 -11.48
N GLY A 43 -30.13 5.93 -11.53
CA GLY A 43 -29.16 5.86 -12.62
C GLY A 43 -28.12 4.76 -12.35
N VAL A 44 -27.17 4.60 -13.23
CA VAL A 44 -26.05 3.65 -13.09
C VAL A 44 -24.83 4.38 -12.56
N LEU A 45 -24.36 4.01 -11.37
CA LEU A 45 -23.10 4.51 -10.84
C LEU A 45 -21.95 4.02 -11.73
N TYR A 46 -21.22 4.95 -12.31
CA TYR A 46 -20.01 4.66 -13.10
C TYR A 46 -18.79 5.34 -12.46
N ILE A 47 -17.80 4.54 -12.08
CA ILE A 47 -16.61 5.02 -11.38
C ILE A 47 -15.40 4.87 -12.29
N THR A 48 -14.76 5.99 -12.64
CA THR A 48 -13.49 6.01 -13.34
C THR A 48 -12.33 6.26 -12.39
N SER A 49 -11.18 5.67 -12.66
CA SER A 49 -9.94 5.92 -11.92
C SER A 49 -8.74 5.34 -12.62
N LYS A 50 -7.56 5.74 -12.17
CA LYS A 50 -6.30 5.08 -12.52
C LYS A 50 -6.33 3.58 -12.15
N PRO A 51 -5.58 2.73 -12.88
CA PRO A 51 -5.44 1.32 -12.52
C PRO A 51 -4.79 1.14 -11.14
N GLY A 52 -5.18 0.09 -10.42
CA GLY A 52 -4.52 -0.29 -9.17
C GLY A 52 -4.84 0.55 -7.94
N ILE A 53 -5.80 1.50 -8.00
CA ILE A 53 -6.21 2.33 -6.85
C ILE A 53 -7.47 1.79 -6.13
N ALA A 54 -7.65 0.49 -6.10
CA ALA A 54 -8.58 -0.22 -5.21
C ALA A 54 -10.10 0.00 -5.46
N LYS A 55 -10.56 0.29 -6.71
CA LYS A 55 -12.01 0.38 -7.05
C LYS A 55 -12.80 -0.84 -6.56
N SER A 56 -12.38 -2.03 -6.96
CA SER A 56 -13.04 -3.29 -6.61
C SER A 56 -13.00 -3.59 -5.12
N ALA A 57 -11.87 -3.28 -4.46
CA ALA A 57 -11.75 -3.45 -3.02
C ALA A 57 -12.73 -2.55 -2.26
N MET A 58 -12.88 -1.29 -2.69
CA MET A 58 -13.84 -0.36 -2.11
C MET A 58 -15.28 -0.85 -2.27
N SER A 59 -15.65 -1.31 -3.46
CA SER A 59 -17.01 -1.82 -3.72
C SER A 59 -17.32 -3.06 -2.89
N ARG A 60 -16.34 -3.94 -2.71
CA ARG A 60 -16.42 -5.11 -1.83
C ARG A 60 -16.60 -4.70 -0.37
N THR A 61 -15.82 -3.72 0.11
CA THR A 61 -15.93 -3.19 1.47
C THR A 61 -17.32 -2.59 1.72
N ILE A 62 -17.88 -1.85 0.75
CA ILE A 62 -19.25 -1.33 0.85
C ILE A 62 -20.25 -2.48 1.00
N ALA A 63 -20.15 -3.52 0.16
CA ALA A 63 -21.03 -4.66 0.22
C ALA A 63 -20.97 -5.36 1.58
N GLU A 64 -19.77 -5.63 2.09
CA GLU A 64 -19.55 -6.26 3.41
C GLU A 64 -20.15 -5.44 4.56
N LYS A 65 -19.84 -4.13 4.62
CA LYS A 65 -20.39 -3.25 5.65
C LYS A 65 -21.90 -3.15 5.60
N MET A 66 -22.47 -3.15 4.41
CA MET A 66 -23.92 -3.04 4.22
C MET A 66 -24.65 -4.38 4.29
N GLY A 67 -23.93 -5.52 4.35
CA GLY A 67 -24.48 -6.86 4.42
C GLY A 67 -25.05 -7.35 3.07
N PHE A 68 -24.44 -6.93 2.00
CA PHE A 68 -24.73 -7.40 0.65
C PHE A 68 -23.69 -8.44 0.22
N ARG A 69 -24.11 -9.41 -0.61
CA ARG A 69 -23.16 -10.22 -1.38
C ARG A 69 -22.47 -9.31 -2.40
N TYR A 70 -21.17 -9.48 -2.58
CA TYR A 70 -20.43 -8.82 -3.65
C TYR A 70 -20.18 -9.79 -4.80
N MET A 71 -20.44 -9.34 -6.02
CA MET A 71 -20.20 -10.08 -7.25
C MET A 71 -19.54 -9.16 -8.26
N ASP A 72 -18.35 -9.54 -8.75
CA ASP A 72 -17.63 -8.81 -9.78
C ASP A 72 -17.70 -9.54 -11.12
N LEU A 73 -18.04 -8.80 -12.16
CA LEU A 73 -18.09 -9.26 -13.55
C LEU A 73 -17.06 -8.46 -14.35
N ARG A 74 -15.95 -9.11 -14.69
CA ARG A 74 -14.86 -8.45 -15.43
C ARG A 74 -15.13 -8.52 -16.93
N LEU A 75 -15.64 -7.41 -17.46
CA LEU A 75 -16.14 -7.32 -18.83
C LEU A 75 -15.03 -7.42 -19.89
N SER A 76 -13.81 -6.99 -19.59
CA SER A 76 -12.67 -7.11 -20.52
C SER A 76 -12.25 -8.55 -20.82
N MET A 77 -12.69 -9.51 -20.00
CA MET A 77 -12.38 -10.94 -20.13
C MET A 77 -13.64 -11.78 -20.45
N ALA A 78 -14.79 -11.14 -20.57
CA ALA A 78 -16.07 -11.82 -20.79
C ALA A 78 -16.40 -11.99 -22.27
N ASP A 79 -17.23 -12.98 -22.55
CA ASP A 79 -17.84 -13.21 -23.87
C ASP A 79 -19.31 -12.78 -23.86
N GLU A 80 -19.89 -12.52 -25.04
CA GLU A 80 -21.33 -12.15 -25.15
C GLU A 80 -22.25 -13.24 -24.58
N THR A 81 -21.87 -14.50 -24.73
CA THR A 81 -22.61 -15.65 -24.21
C THR A 81 -22.67 -15.72 -22.68
N ASP A 82 -21.76 -15.06 -21.97
CA ASP A 82 -21.80 -14.92 -20.51
C ASP A 82 -23.00 -14.08 -20.04
N PHE A 83 -23.56 -13.27 -20.94
CA PHE A 83 -24.68 -12.37 -20.66
C PHE A 83 -25.96 -12.80 -21.37
N LYS A 84 -25.87 -13.34 -22.59
CA LYS A 84 -26.99 -13.68 -23.44
C LYS A 84 -26.73 -14.98 -24.22
N PHE A 85 -27.25 -16.08 -23.72
CA PHE A 85 -27.16 -17.35 -24.41
C PHE A 85 -28.48 -17.65 -25.08
N PRO A 86 -28.58 -17.63 -26.43
CA PRO A 86 -29.84 -17.90 -27.14
C PRO A 86 -30.22 -19.38 -27.04
N PHE A 87 -31.48 -19.66 -26.85
CA PHE A 87 -32.03 -21.01 -26.93
C PHE A 87 -33.36 -21.02 -27.67
N LEU A 88 -33.73 -22.17 -28.22
CA LEU A 88 -35.02 -22.37 -28.89
C LEU A 88 -36.00 -23.00 -27.92
N LYS A 89 -37.23 -22.45 -27.86
CA LYS A 89 -38.38 -23.01 -27.14
C LYS A 89 -39.59 -23.14 -28.04
N ASP A 90 -40.45 -24.10 -27.73
CA ASP A 90 -41.74 -24.26 -28.42
C ASP A 90 -42.70 -23.18 -27.92
N ALA A 91 -43.41 -22.57 -28.84
CA ALA A 91 -44.50 -21.64 -28.57
C ALA A 91 -45.69 -21.95 -29.45
N ASN A 92 -46.90 -21.73 -28.97
CA ASN A 92 -48.13 -21.90 -29.73
C ASN A 92 -48.54 -20.57 -30.35
N TYR A 93 -48.67 -20.57 -31.65
CA TYR A 93 -49.15 -19.43 -32.40
C TYR A 93 -50.18 -19.92 -33.43
N ASP A 94 -51.40 -19.38 -33.38
CA ASP A 94 -52.51 -19.75 -34.27
C ASP A 94 -52.74 -21.26 -34.34
N ALA A 95 -52.84 -21.92 -33.19
CA ALA A 95 -52.99 -23.37 -33.01
C ALA A 95 -51.85 -24.24 -33.61
N LYS A 96 -50.73 -23.65 -34.01
CA LYS A 96 -49.52 -24.33 -34.48
C LYS A 96 -48.38 -24.18 -33.51
N SER A 97 -47.61 -25.27 -33.30
CA SER A 97 -46.35 -25.18 -32.56
C SER A 97 -45.27 -24.60 -33.45
N ILE A 98 -44.66 -23.51 -33.02
CA ILE A 98 -43.52 -22.85 -33.66
C ILE A 98 -42.32 -22.80 -32.75
N LYS A 99 -41.11 -22.77 -33.32
CA LYS A 99 -39.89 -22.52 -32.55
C LYS A 99 -39.65 -21.02 -32.44
N VAL A 100 -39.48 -20.55 -31.23
CA VAL A 100 -39.09 -19.17 -30.94
C VAL A 100 -37.76 -19.16 -30.22
N SER A 101 -36.95 -18.13 -30.46
CA SER A 101 -35.73 -17.92 -29.71
C SER A 101 -36.01 -17.17 -28.42
N GLY A 102 -35.31 -17.52 -27.37
CA GLY A 102 -35.28 -16.82 -26.11
C GLY A 102 -33.85 -16.71 -25.62
N TYR A 103 -33.64 -16.08 -24.50
CA TYR A 103 -32.34 -16.02 -23.83
C TYR A 103 -32.40 -16.82 -22.55
N ALA A 104 -31.41 -17.72 -22.35
CA ALA A 104 -31.20 -18.39 -21.09
C ALA A 104 -30.65 -17.38 -20.06
N VAL A 105 -31.05 -17.56 -18.81
CA VAL A 105 -30.57 -16.73 -17.70
C VAL A 105 -29.21 -17.27 -17.24
N PRO A 106 -28.14 -16.47 -17.25
CA PRO A 106 -26.87 -16.89 -16.71
C PRO A 106 -26.99 -17.24 -15.23
N GLU A 107 -26.22 -18.23 -14.77
CA GLU A 107 -26.22 -18.67 -13.37
C GLU A 107 -25.93 -17.53 -12.39
N TRP A 108 -24.94 -16.67 -12.71
CA TRP A 108 -24.61 -15.51 -11.88
C TRP A 108 -25.80 -14.56 -11.68
N ALA A 109 -26.64 -14.37 -12.69
CA ALA A 109 -27.81 -13.49 -12.60
C ALA A 109 -28.91 -14.11 -11.72
N PHE A 110 -29.12 -15.43 -11.87
CA PHE A 110 -30.04 -16.17 -11.02
C PHE A 110 -29.60 -16.13 -9.57
N GLU A 111 -28.30 -16.39 -9.30
CA GLU A 111 -27.72 -16.32 -7.94
C GLU A 111 -27.80 -14.91 -7.33
N ALA A 112 -27.57 -13.87 -8.12
CA ALA A 112 -27.66 -12.49 -7.64
C ALA A 112 -29.08 -12.14 -7.14
N ASN A 113 -30.11 -12.76 -7.70
CA ASN A 113 -31.50 -12.54 -7.29
C ASN A 113 -31.92 -13.30 -6.03
N GLN A 114 -31.10 -14.25 -5.51
CA GLN A 114 -31.43 -15.05 -4.34
C GLN A 114 -31.20 -14.31 -3.01
N GLN A 115 -30.41 -13.25 -3.02
CA GLN A 115 -30.05 -12.49 -1.82
C GLN A 115 -29.68 -11.05 -2.18
N PRO A 116 -29.65 -10.12 -1.21
CA PRO A 116 -29.15 -8.77 -1.45
C PRO A 116 -27.72 -8.80 -2.02
N THR A 117 -27.56 -8.28 -3.24
CA THR A 117 -26.29 -8.38 -3.99
C THR A 117 -25.91 -7.03 -4.59
N ILE A 118 -24.62 -6.68 -4.53
CA ILE A 118 -24.02 -5.61 -5.34
C ILE A 118 -23.27 -6.29 -6.48
N ILE A 119 -23.70 -6.05 -7.72
CA ILE A 119 -23.00 -6.48 -8.92
C ILE A 119 -22.14 -5.32 -9.41
N HIS A 120 -20.85 -5.56 -9.54
CA HIS A 120 -19.89 -4.62 -10.08
C HIS A 120 -19.43 -5.07 -11.47
N PHE A 121 -19.82 -4.33 -12.50
CA PHE A 121 -19.38 -4.50 -13.87
C PHE A 121 -18.04 -3.79 -14.05
N GLU A 122 -16.94 -4.54 -13.98
CA GLU A 122 -15.58 -3.99 -14.03
C GLU A 122 -15.10 -3.81 -15.46
N GLU A 123 -14.32 -2.75 -15.68
CA GLU A 123 -13.67 -2.44 -16.96
C GLU A 123 -14.64 -2.27 -18.11
N LEU A 124 -15.79 -1.61 -17.88
CA LEU A 124 -16.85 -1.43 -18.88
C LEU A 124 -16.33 -0.77 -20.18
N ASN A 125 -15.43 0.21 -20.08
CA ASN A 125 -14.87 0.91 -21.23
C ASN A 125 -13.69 0.17 -21.90
N ARG A 126 -13.33 -1.02 -21.40
CA ARG A 126 -12.36 -1.94 -22.03
C ARG A 126 -13.03 -3.19 -22.58
N ALA A 127 -14.31 -3.33 -22.38
CA ALA A 127 -15.07 -4.47 -22.84
C ALA A 127 -15.18 -4.47 -24.38
N PRO A 128 -15.12 -5.63 -25.04
CA PRO A 128 -15.50 -5.74 -26.44
C PRO A 128 -16.89 -5.16 -26.69
N GLN A 129 -17.13 -4.55 -27.86
CA GLN A 129 -18.36 -3.79 -28.12
C GLN A 129 -19.65 -4.60 -27.85
N PHE A 130 -19.69 -5.88 -28.24
CA PHE A 130 -20.85 -6.72 -27.99
C PHE A 130 -21.11 -7.00 -26.52
N VAL A 131 -20.05 -7.29 -25.75
CA VAL A 131 -20.12 -7.49 -24.30
C VAL A 131 -20.57 -6.20 -23.61
N ARG A 132 -20.00 -5.06 -23.99
CA ARG A 132 -20.35 -3.75 -23.48
C ARG A 132 -21.83 -3.44 -23.71
N ASN A 133 -22.34 -3.66 -24.92
CA ASN A 133 -23.74 -3.43 -25.24
C ASN A 133 -24.67 -4.33 -24.40
N ALA A 134 -24.32 -5.61 -24.24
CA ALA A 134 -25.08 -6.52 -23.40
C ALA A 134 -25.09 -6.09 -21.93
N ALA A 135 -23.91 -5.75 -21.38
CA ALA A 135 -23.77 -5.26 -20.01
C ALA A 135 -24.55 -3.95 -19.77
N LEU A 136 -24.46 -3.01 -20.71
CA LEU A 136 -25.22 -1.74 -20.65
C LEU A 136 -26.72 -1.95 -20.66
N GLN A 137 -27.25 -2.87 -21.50
CA GLN A 137 -28.66 -3.21 -21.47
C GLN A 137 -29.06 -3.72 -20.07
N ILE A 138 -28.27 -4.62 -19.48
CA ILE A 138 -28.55 -5.16 -18.14
C ILE A 138 -28.50 -4.04 -17.07
N LEU A 139 -27.47 -3.18 -17.12
CA LEU A 139 -27.33 -2.07 -16.20
C LEU A 139 -28.50 -1.08 -16.25
N LEU A 140 -28.97 -0.75 -17.45
CA LEU A 140 -30.01 0.25 -17.68
C LEU A 140 -31.43 -0.31 -17.51
N GLU A 141 -31.70 -1.49 -18.09
CA GLU A 141 -33.03 -2.11 -18.11
C GLU A 141 -33.27 -3.04 -16.91
N ARG A 142 -32.19 -3.47 -16.22
CA ARG A 142 -32.25 -4.39 -15.10
C ARG A 142 -32.93 -5.72 -15.41
N GLN A 143 -32.67 -6.22 -16.62
CA GLN A 143 -33.25 -7.49 -17.10
C GLN A 143 -32.37 -8.17 -18.13
N ILE A 144 -32.54 -9.49 -18.27
CA ILE A 144 -31.93 -10.34 -19.28
C ILE A 144 -33.07 -11.11 -19.93
N GLY A 145 -33.47 -10.74 -21.15
CA GLY A 145 -34.70 -11.26 -21.77
C GLY A 145 -35.92 -11.02 -20.86
N ASP A 146 -36.61 -12.10 -20.48
CA ASP A 146 -37.76 -12.02 -19.58
C ASP A 146 -37.41 -12.01 -18.10
N PHE A 147 -36.14 -12.27 -17.75
CA PHE A 147 -35.66 -12.31 -16.38
C PHE A 147 -35.35 -10.91 -15.85
N LYS A 148 -36.07 -10.50 -14.81
CA LYS A 148 -35.89 -9.19 -14.16
C LYS A 148 -35.13 -9.32 -12.84
N PHE A 149 -34.13 -8.45 -12.64
CA PHE A 149 -33.48 -8.34 -11.36
C PHE A 149 -34.41 -7.68 -10.32
N ASN A 150 -34.51 -8.32 -9.17
CA ASN A 150 -35.32 -7.79 -8.09
C ASN A 150 -34.72 -6.52 -7.47
N GLY A 151 -35.45 -5.95 -6.55
CA GLY A 151 -35.07 -4.70 -5.92
C GLY A 151 -33.82 -4.77 -5.06
N THR A 152 -33.45 -5.93 -4.55
CA THR A 152 -32.32 -6.11 -3.65
C THR A 152 -30.98 -6.24 -4.40
N VAL A 153 -31.01 -6.31 -5.72
CA VAL A 153 -29.80 -6.31 -6.55
C VAL A 153 -29.43 -4.87 -6.91
N LEU A 154 -28.32 -4.38 -6.39
CA LEU A 154 -27.72 -3.10 -6.79
C LEU A 154 -26.66 -3.33 -7.86
N MET A 155 -26.50 -2.38 -8.76
CA MET A 155 -25.55 -2.49 -9.86
C MET A 155 -24.70 -1.23 -9.95
N MET A 156 -23.43 -1.41 -10.26
CA MET A 156 -22.51 -0.34 -10.58
C MET A 156 -21.56 -0.79 -11.69
N ALA A 157 -20.92 0.18 -12.33
CA ALA A 157 -19.88 -0.09 -13.30
C ALA A 157 -18.62 0.70 -13.00
N SER A 158 -17.49 0.24 -13.48
CA SER A 158 -16.23 0.98 -13.42
C SER A 158 -15.44 0.89 -14.72
N GLY A 159 -14.58 1.88 -14.92
CA GLY A 159 -13.67 1.97 -16.04
C GLY A 159 -12.31 2.58 -15.65
N ASN A 160 -11.42 2.64 -16.61
CA ASN A 160 -10.14 3.33 -16.53
C ASN A 160 -10.24 4.72 -17.19
N LEU A 161 -9.22 5.57 -17.02
CA LEU A 161 -9.22 6.95 -17.51
C LEU A 161 -8.81 7.09 -18.99
N GLY A 162 -8.24 6.04 -19.59
CA GLY A 162 -7.76 6.08 -20.98
C GLY A 162 -6.39 6.72 -21.10
N ASP A 163 -6.26 7.71 -21.99
CA ASP A 163 -4.97 8.38 -22.26
C ASP A 163 -4.31 8.96 -21.00
N GLU A 164 -5.12 9.39 -20.03
CA GLU A 164 -4.59 9.96 -18.77
C GLU A 164 -3.82 8.94 -17.92
N ASP A 165 -4.11 7.66 -18.05
CA ASP A 165 -3.48 6.58 -17.29
C ASP A 165 -2.77 5.54 -18.17
N GLY A 166 -2.67 5.78 -19.49
CA GLY A 166 -2.03 4.90 -20.45
C GLY A 166 -2.80 3.59 -20.72
N THR A 167 -4.11 3.57 -20.46
CA THR A 167 -4.95 2.41 -20.76
C THR A 167 -5.68 2.60 -22.08
N ASP A 168 -5.75 1.54 -22.87
CA ASP A 168 -6.56 1.51 -24.08
C ASP A 168 -8.05 1.33 -23.68
N VAL A 169 -8.86 2.34 -23.96
CA VAL A 169 -10.29 2.37 -23.63
C VAL A 169 -11.09 2.92 -24.80
N GLU A 170 -12.33 2.50 -24.92
CA GLU A 170 -13.28 3.11 -25.84
C GLU A 170 -14.12 4.19 -25.15
N GLU A 171 -14.22 5.34 -25.78
CA GLU A 171 -15.06 6.44 -25.30
C GLU A 171 -16.54 6.10 -25.51
N PHE A 172 -17.36 6.53 -24.57
CA PHE A 172 -18.82 6.41 -24.66
C PHE A 172 -19.38 7.63 -25.42
N ASP A 173 -20.40 7.39 -26.23
CA ASP A 173 -21.15 8.46 -26.85
C ASP A 173 -21.92 9.30 -25.82
N ASN A 174 -22.38 10.48 -26.24
CA ASN A 174 -23.09 11.41 -25.35
C ASN A 174 -24.41 10.84 -24.81
N ALA A 175 -25.09 9.97 -25.57
CA ALA A 175 -26.35 9.38 -25.14
C ALA A 175 -26.13 8.38 -23.99
N LEU A 176 -25.07 7.60 -24.07
CA LEU A 176 -24.67 6.68 -23.02
C LEU A 176 -24.14 7.42 -21.80
N ASN A 177 -23.24 8.40 -21.99
CA ASN A 177 -22.72 9.20 -20.90
C ASN A 177 -23.84 9.86 -20.07
N ASN A 178 -24.92 10.31 -20.72
CA ASN A 178 -26.07 10.92 -20.03
C ASN A 178 -26.91 9.93 -19.18
N ARG A 179 -26.72 8.62 -19.34
CA ARG A 179 -27.39 7.57 -18.55
C ARG A 179 -26.57 7.07 -17.37
N LEU A 180 -25.30 7.48 -17.31
CA LEU A 180 -24.38 7.10 -16.27
C LEU A 180 -24.17 8.25 -15.28
N ILE A 181 -24.02 7.91 -14.00
CA ILE A 181 -23.68 8.87 -12.95
C ILE A 181 -22.18 8.76 -12.71
N HIS A 182 -21.44 9.70 -13.28
CA HIS A 182 -19.97 9.66 -13.31
C HIS A 182 -19.35 10.13 -12.01
N PHE A 183 -18.47 9.30 -11.44
CA PHE A 183 -17.57 9.70 -10.36
C PHE A 183 -16.12 9.33 -10.70
N SER A 184 -15.22 10.29 -10.49
CA SER A 184 -13.79 10.02 -10.48
C SER A 184 -13.37 9.56 -9.07
N HIS A 185 -12.74 8.39 -9.01
CA HIS A 185 -12.19 7.85 -7.76
C HIS A 185 -10.69 8.12 -7.69
N THR A 186 -10.28 8.79 -6.63
CA THR A 186 -8.88 9.04 -6.29
C THR A 186 -8.61 8.48 -4.89
N LEU A 187 -7.39 8.07 -4.63
CA LEU A 187 -6.96 7.55 -3.34
C LEU A 187 -5.70 8.31 -2.90
N GLY A 188 -5.82 9.06 -1.81
CA GLY A 188 -4.68 9.75 -1.21
C GLY A 188 -3.80 8.80 -0.40
N ALA A 189 -2.54 9.19 -0.20
CA ALA A 189 -1.59 8.37 0.57
C ALA A 189 -2.04 8.18 2.02
N ASP A 190 -2.47 9.25 2.69
CA ASP A 190 -2.96 9.17 4.08
C ASP A 190 -4.20 8.27 4.19
N GLU A 191 -5.13 8.40 3.25
CA GLU A 191 -6.33 7.57 3.22
C GLU A 191 -5.99 6.07 3.02
N TRP A 192 -5.00 5.78 2.15
CA TRP A 192 -4.55 4.40 1.93
C TRP A 192 -3.83 3.85 3.16
N VAL A 193 -2.90 4.62 3.74
CA VAL A 193 -2.09 4.20 4.88
C VAL A 193 -2.94 4.00 6.12
N ASP A 194 -3.80 4.97 6.49
CA ASP A 194 -4.57 4.93 7.73
C ASP A 194 -5.87 4.12 7.59
N GLY A 195 -6.32 3.88 6.36
CA GLY A 195 -7.43 3.00 6.04
C GLY A 195 -7.02 1.54 5.93
N PHE A 196 -6.80 1.09 4.69
CA PHE A 196 -6.44 -0.30 4.37
C PHE A 196 -5.05 -0.69 4.88
N GLY A 197 -4.08 0.23 4.77
CA GLY A 197 -2.66 -0.07 4.98
C GLY A 197 -2.33 -0.54 6.38
N LYS A 198 -2.84 0.15 7.42
CA LYS A 198 -2.52 -0.11 8.82
C LYS A 198 -2.70 -1.57 9.25
N ASP A 199 -3.69 -2.26 8.68
CA ASP A 199 -4.03 -3.64 9.03
C ASP A 199 -3.40 -4.67 8.07
N ASN A 200 -3.08 -4.26 6.82
CA ASN A 200 -2.77 -5.16 5.72
C ASN A 200 -1.38 -4.97 5.11
N VAL A 201 -0.69 -3.87 5.39
CA VAL A 201 0.58 -3.53 4.74
C VAL A 201 1.71 -3.48 5.75
N HIS A 202 2.89 -3.94 5.35
CA HIS A 202 4.10 -3.96 6.17
C HIS A 202 4.50 -2.54 6.63
N SER A 203 4.84 -2.40 7.92
CA SER A 203 5.10 -1.10 8.58
C SER A 203 6.17 -0.23 7.89
N VAL A 204 7.19 -0.85 7.31
CA VAL A 204 8.26 -0.14 6.59
C VAL A 204 7.73 0.52 5.32
N ILE A 205 6.85 -0.16 4.57
CA ILE A 205 6.19 0.43 3.39
C ILE A 205 5.27 1.57 3.79
N LEU A 206 4.49 1.41 4.87
CA LEU A 206 3.63 2.48 5.38
C LEU A 206 4.43 3.71 5.79
N SER A 207 5.54 3.51 6.51
CA SER A 207 6.44 4.59 6.92
C SER A 207 7.06 5.29 5.71
N TYR A 208 7.45 4.53 4.68
CA TYR A 208 7.96 5.09 3.43
C TYR A 208 6.92 5.94 2.71
N ILE A 209 5.69 5.45 2.55
CA ILE A 209 4.62 6.19 1.88
C ILE A 209 4.17 7.40 2.69
N LYS A 210 4.19 7.36 4.03
CA LYS A 210 3.97 8.55 4.87
C LYS A 210 5.04 9.62 4.67
N ALA A 211 6.31 9.20 4.56
CA ALA A 211 7.43 10.11 4.32
C ALA A 211 7.44 10.67 2.88
N TYR A 212 6.94 9.92 1.90
CA TYR A 212 6.94 10.25 0.48
C TYR A 212 5.58 9.94 -0.16
N PRO A 213 4.52 10.73 0.13
CA PRO A 213 3.14 10.48 -0.31
C PRO A 213 2.99 10.36 -1.84
N GLU A 214 3.79 11.10 -2.59
CA GLU A 214 3.80 11.08 -4.05
C GLU A 214 4.30 9.75 -4.64
N LYS A 215 4.95 8.91 -3.83
CA LYS A 215 5.44 7.59 -4.24
C LYS A 215 4.39 6.48 -4.17
N LEU A 216 3.21 6.77 -3.62
CA LEU A 216 2.11 5.80 -3.63
C LEU A 216 1.69 5.42 -5.06
N TYR A 217 1.69 6.40 -5.96
CA TYR A 217 1.30 6.19 -7.35
C TYR A 217 2.28 6.85 -8.32
N GLN A 218 2.76 6.08 -9.28
CA GLN A 218 3.57 6.57 -10.40
C GLN A 218 2.78 6.39 -11.70
N ASN A 219 2.65 7.45 -12.51
CA ASN A 219 2.07 7.30 -13.84
C ASN A 219 2.98 6.41 -14.70
N PRO A 220 2.41 5.40 -15.39
CA PRO A 220 3.18 4.63 -16.36
C PRO A 220 3.63 5.54 -17.51
N THR A 221 4.81 5.26 -18.05
CA THR A 221 5.31 5.85 -19.29
C THR A 221 5.30 4.77 -20.37
N GLU A 222 5.48 5.15 -21.64
CA GLU A 222 5.65 4.17 -22.71
C GLU A 222 6.73 3.12 -22.32
N ASN A 223 6.44 1.86 -22.52
CA ASN A 223 7.27 0.71 -22.16
C ASN A 223 7.47 0.42 -20.66
N THR A 224 6.73 1.08 -19.78
CA THR A 224 6.79 0.74 -18.34
C THR A 224 6.09 -0.59 -18.07
N LYS A 225 6.86 -1.61 -17.62
CA LYS A 225 6.31 -2.95 -17.30
C LYS A 225 5.76 -3.04 -15.89
N ALA A 226 6.41 -2.40 -14.93
CA ALA A 226 5.98 -2.34 -13.53
C ALA A 226 6.09 -0.90 -13.02
N TYR A 227 5.14 -0.47 -12.20
CA TYR A 227 5.10 0.86 -11.61
C TYR A 227 4.37 0.87 -10.27
N ALA A 228 4.67 1.89 -9.46
CA ALA A 228 4.10 2.02 -8.13
C ALA A 228 2.60 2.36 -8.20
N THR A 229 1.81 1.54 -7.52
CA THR A 229 0.38 1.75 -7.27
C THR A 229 0.04 1.20 -5.88
N PRO A 230 -1.07 1.55 -5.26
CA PRO A 230 -1.53 0.91 -4.03
C PRO A 230 -1.54 -0.63 -4.10
N ARG A 231 -1.95 -1.19 -5.25
CA ARG A 231 -1.95 -2.64 -5.50
C ARG A 231 -0.53 -3.22 -5.52
N SER A 232 0.39 -2.60 -6.26
CA SER A 232 1.76 -3.12 -6.38
C SER A 232 2.55 -2.98 -5.06
N TRP A 233 2.31 -1.93 -4.28
CA TRP A 233 2.82 -1.82 -2.92
C TRP A 233 2.28 -2.89 -1.99
N THR A 234 0.98 -3.22 -2.12
CA THR A 234 0.38 -4.34 -1.37
C THR A 234 1.02 -5.67 -1.73
N PHE A 235 1.25 -5.94 -3.02
CA PHE A 235 1.92 -7.18 -3.45
C PHE A 235 3.35 -7.28 -2.92
N LEU A 236 4.12 -6.18 -2.94
CA LEU A 236 5.45 -6.16 -2.33
C LEU A 236 5.38 -6.38 -0.81
N SER A 237 4.41 -5.80 -0.15
CA SER A 237 4.14 -6.03 1.27
C SER A 237 3.82 -7.48 1.57
N ASP A 238 2.93 -8.09 0.80
CA ASP A 238 2.55 -9.50 0.95
C ASP A 238 3.76 -10.42 0.78
N PHE A 239 4.64 -10.09 -0.17
CA PHE A 239 5.91 -10.80 -0.35
C PHE A 239 6.77 -10.72 0.90
N ILE A 240 6.93 -9.52 1.49
CA ILE A 240 7.72 -9.33 2.71
C ILE A 240 7.08 -10.07 3.89
N ILE A 241 5.80 -9.89 4.12
CA ILE A 241 5.07 -10.49 5.25
C ILE A 241 5.09 -12.02 5.17
N LYS A 242 4.86 -12.57 3.98
CA LYS A 242 4.80 -14.03 3.78
C LYS A 242 6.15 -14.72 3.99
N ASN A 243 7.24 -14.08 3.59
CA ASN A 243 8.56 -14.69 3.62
C ASN A 243 9.37 -14.37 4.90
N PHE A 244 9.11 -13.22 5.54
CA PHE A 244 9.90 -12.71 6.66
C PHE A 244 9.07 -12.40 7.91
N GLY A 245 7.76 -12.28 7.79
CA GLY A 245 6.86 -11.92 8.89
C GLY A 245 6.41 -10.47 8.87
N LYS A 246 5.33 -10.19 9.61
CA LYS A 246 4.71 -8.85 9.65
C LYS A 246 5.60 -7.80 10.32
N ASP A 247 6.43 -8.22 11.27
CA ASP A 247 7.30 -7.36 12.08
C ASP A 247 8.76 -7.42 11.64
N ALA A 248 9.05 -7.99 10.46
CA ALA A 248 10.40 -8.14 9.94
C ALA A 248 11.09 -6.77 9.76
N SER A 249 12.34 -6.70 10.19
CA SER A 249 13.16 -5.50 10.01
C SER A 249 13.70 -5.41 8.57
N PRO A 250 14.02 -4.20 8.07
CA PRO A 250 14.69 -4.06 6.77
C PRO A 250 15.97 -4.90 6.65
N ARG A 251 16.68 -5.11 7.74
CA ARG A 251 17.90 -5.91 7.79
C ARG A 251 17.68 -7.37 7.40
N GLU A 252 16.51 -7.92 7.71
CA GLU A 252 16.15 -9.31 7.41
C GLU A 252 15.73 -9.49 5.95
N PHE A 253 14.93 -8.56 5.40
CA PHE A 253 14.33 -8.74 4.09
C PHE A 253 15.08 -8.04 2.94
N LEU A 254 15.86 -6.98 3.20
CA LEU A 254 16.48 -6.15 2.17
C LEU A 254 17.34 -6.94 1.17
N PRO A 255 18.17 -7.92 1.57
CA PRO A 255 18.96 -8.70 0.62
C PRO A 255 18.13 -9.40 -0.46
N PHE A 256 16.89 -9.78 -0.14
CA PHE A 256 15.98 -10.45 -1.07
C PHE A 256 15.08 -9.45 -1.80
N VAL A 257 14.60 -8.43 -1.11
CA VAL A 257 13.72 -7.41 -1.69
C VAL A 257 14.44 -6.60 -2.76
N GLN A 258 15.74 -6.36 -2.63
CA GLN A 258 16.51 -5.66 -3.66
C GLN A 258 16.52 -6.38 -5.02
N GLU A 259 16.36 -7.70 -5.04
CA GLU A 259 16.31 -8.50 -6.27
C GLU A 259 14.95 -8.42 -6.96
N VAL A 260 13.86 -8.24 -6.20
CA VAL A 260 12.50 -8.34 -6.72
C VAL A 260 11.72 -7.03 -6.76
N ALA A 261 12.10 -6.01 -5.98
CA ALA A 261 11.34 -4.78 -5.82
C ALA A 261 11.04 -4.08 -7.16
N HIS A 262 11.99 -4.07 -8.10
CA HIS A 262 11.77 -3.49 -9.43
C HIS A 262 10.67 -4.20 -10.22
N GLY A 263 10.47 -5.50 -10.00
CA GLY A 263 9.38 -6.27 -10.61
C GLY A 263 8.01 -5.89 -10.08
N TYR A 264 7.92 -5.40 -8.85
CA TYR A 264 6.66 -4.97 -8.22
C TYR A 264 6.34 -3.49 -8.48
N ILE A 265 7.29 -2.61 -8.22
CA ILE A 265 7.05 -1.15 -8.14
C ILE A 265 7.91 -0.34 -9.12
N GLY A 266 8.56 -1.00 -10.08
CA GLY A 266 9.33 -0.37 -11.14
C GLY A 266 10.41 0.58 -10.62
N ASN A 267 10.52 1.75 -11.23
CA ASN A 267 11.54 2.76 -10.87
C ASN A 267 11.40 3.31 -9.44
N SER A 268 10.23 3.15 -8.81
CA SER A 268 10.05 3.53 -7.40
C SER A 268 10.86 2.66 -6.44
N ALA A 269 11.32 1.48 -6.89
CA ALA A 269 12.13 0.56 -6.11
C ALA A 269 13.45 1.20 -5.66
N GLN A 270 14.12 1.96 -6.52
CA GLN A 270 15.42 2.57 -6.20
C GLN A 270 15.36 3.41 -4.91
N ARG A 271 14.39 4.32 -4.81
CA ARG A 271 14.26 5.19 -3.63
C ARG A 271 13.77 4.43 -2.40
N PHE A 272 12.88 3.44 -2.57
CA PHE A 272 12.44 2.58 -1.49
C PHE A 272 13.57 1.73 -0.91
N LEU A 273 14.39 1.14 -1.76
CA LEU A 273 15.56 0.36 -1.34
C LEU A 273 16.59 1.23 -0.61
N GLN A 274 16.81 2.45 -1.09
CA GLN A 274 17.67 3.42 -0.40
C GLN A 274 17.10 3.75 1.01
N TYR A 275 15.80 4.00 1.12
CA TYR A 275 15.13 4.24 2.41
C TYR A 275 15.30 3.06 3.37
N CYS A 276 15.11 1.82 2.89
CA CYS A 276 15.36 0.63 3.68
C CYS A 276 16.84 0.52 4.11
N GLN A 277 17.77 0.86 3.21
CA GLN A 277 19.21 0.84 3.51
C GLN A 277 19.58 1.88 4.59
N GLU A 278 18.97 3.07 4.55
CA GLU A 278 19.14 4.10 5.59
C GLU A 278 18.66 3.60 6.97
N MET A 279 17.59 2.79 7.01
CA MET A 279 17.10 2.16 8.25
C MET A 279 17.99 1.00 8.75
N VAL A 280 18.77 0.38 7.87
CA VAL A 280 19.71 -0.70 8.24
C VAL A 280 21.02 -0.13 8.76
N ASN A 281 21.40 1.07 8.38
CA ASN A 281 22.65 1.69 8.81
C ASN A 281 22.64 1.89 10.33
N ILE A 282 23.74 1.44 10.95
CA ILE A 282 23.96 1.66 12.38
C ILE A 282 24.24 3.13 12.58
N THR A 283 23.51 3.75 13.51
CA THR A 283 23.72 5.12 13.92
C THR A 283 24.64 5.17 15.16
N ILE A 284 25.22 6.33 15.44
CA ILE A 284 25.97 6.51 16.68
C ILE A 284 25.11 6.33 17.95
N GLN A 285 23.81 6.66 17.85
CA GLN A 285 22.86 6.44 18.94
C GLN A 285 22.67 4.94 19.23
N ASP A 286 22.66 4.09 18.18
CA ASP A 286 22.61 2.63 18.34
C ASP A 286 23.85 2.11 19.08
N ILE A 287 25.04 2.66 18.80
CA ILE A 287 26.27 2.33 19.50
C ILE A 287 26.17 2.72 20.96
N ILE A 288 25.72 3.94 21.24
CA ILE A 288 25.60 4.47 22.62
C ILE A 288 24.61 3.60 23.41
N ASP A 289 23.47 3.23 22.87
CA ASP A 289 22.37 2.60 23.65
C ASP A 289 22.41 1.07 23.65
N ARG A 290 22.89 0.42 22.58
CA ARG A 290 22.71 -1.02 22.36
C ARG A 290 23.87 -1.74 21.66
N TYR A 291 25.11 -1.32 21.92
CA TYR A 291 26.33 -1.85 21.29
C TYR A 291 26.35 -3.38 21.20
N ASP A 292 26.06 -4.09 22.30
CA ASP A 292 26.14 -5.55 22.36
C ASP A 292 25.19 -6.25 21.34
N LYS A 293 24.10 -5.57 20.92
CA LYS A 293 23.16 -6.11 19.94
C LYS A 293 23.62 -5.93 18.49
N ILE A 294 24.50 -4.97 18.24
CA ILE A 294 24.95 -4.58 16.89
C ILE A 294 26.42 -4.88 16.62
N GLU A 295 27.15 -5.41 17.61
CA GLU A 295 28.59 -5.65 17.54
C GLU A 295 28.99 -6.45 16.29
N LYS A 296 28.28 -7.57 16.00
CA LYS A 296 28.57 -8.41 14.84
C LYS A 296 28.35 -7.72 13.49
N GLU A 297 27.53 -6.70 13.48
CA GLU A 297 27.23 -5.96 12.25
C GLU A 297 28.24 -4.86 11.99
N LEU A 298 28.80 -4.28 13.07
CA LEU A 298 29.92 -3.38 12.99
C LEU A 298 31.17 -4.06 12.39
N ASP A 299 31.28 -5.41 12.44
CA ASP A 299 32.37 -6.16 11.80
C ASP A 299 32.42 -5.95 10.26
N LYS A 300 31.32 -5.57 9.67
CA LYS A 300 31.20 -5.30 8.23
C LYS A 300 31.55 -3.86 7.84
N TYR A 301 31.79 -2.98 8.83
CA TYR A 301 32.06 -1.59 8.58
C TYR A 301 33.54 -1.38 8.23
N ASN A 302 33.76 -0.65 7.12
CA ASN A 302 35.10 -0.23 6.73
C ASN A 302 35.55 1.01 7.53
N ARG A 303 36.79 1.46 7.29
CA ARG A 303 37.38 2.61 7.94
C ARG A 303 36.57 3.88 7.73
N ASP A 304 36.04 4.13 6.52
CA ASP A 304 35.29 5.35 6.21
C ASP A 304 34.01 5.45 7.04
N LYS A 305 33.25 4.35 7.13
CA LYS A 305 32.03 4.29 7.98
C LYS A 305 32.34 4.44 9.48
N ASN A 306 33.41 3.85 9.94
CA ASN A 306 33.84 4.04 11.34
C ASN A 306 34.22 5.50 11.62
N SER A 307 34.92 6.18 10.71
CA SER A 307 35.25 7.60 10.80
C SER A 307 34.00 8.50 10.80
N GLU A 308 33.00 8.17 10.01
CA GLU A 308 31.70 8.86 9.99
C GLU A 308 30.98 8.75 11.35
N LEU A 309 30.94 7.54 11.93
CA LEU A 309 30.35 7.30 13.25
C LEU A 309 31.09 8.05 14.35
N ILE A 310 32.44 8.11 14.29
CA ILE A 310 33.27 8.86 15.26
C ILE A 310 33.02 10.37 15.12
N ASN A 311 32.89 10.90 13.91
CA ASN A 311 32.55 12.30 13.73
C ASN A 311 31.17 12.62 14.31
N SER A 312 30.18 11.74 14.11
CA SER A 312 28.89 11.89 14.78
C SER A 312 28.97 11.76 16.31
N LEU A 313 29.89 10.93 16.83
CA LEU A 313 30.12 10.80 18.29
C LEU A 313 30.67 12.09 18.91
N LYS A 314 31.45 12.87 18.16
CA LYS A 314 32.00 14.16 18.63
C LYS A 314 30.92 15.21 18.92
N GLU A 315 29.74 15.06 18.30
CA GLU A 315 28.58 15.93 18.53
C GLU A 315 27.83 15.60 19.83
N HIS A 316 28.15 14.46 20.47
CA HIS A 316 27.47 14.00 21.69
C HIS A 316 28.28 14.39 22.94
N ASP A 317 27.58 14.98 23.91
CA ASP A 317 28.18 15.37 25.21
C ASP A 317 28.38 14.13 26.10
N ILE A 318 29.61 13.65 26.20
CA ILE A 318 29.96 12.46 26.98
C ILE A 318 29.65 12.61 28.48
N LYS A 319 29.57 13.85 29.01
CA LYS A 319 29.22 14.12 30.41
C LYS A 319 27.79 13.73 30.74
N LYS A 320 26.90 13.79 29.76
CA LYS A 320 25.49 13.42 29.91
C LYS A 320 25.23 11.93 29.77
N MET A 321 26.22 11.16 29.33
CA MET A 321 26.07 9.73 29.15
C MET A 321 26.06 8.98 30.49
N SER A 322 25.21 7.93 30.57
CA SER A 322 25.26 6.99 31.70
C SER A 322 26.49 6.10 31.65
N ASP A 323 26.81 5.44 32.76
CA ASP A 323 27.97 4.51 32.83
C ASP A 323 27.86 3.37 31.80
N LYS A 324 26.63 2.88 31.53
CA LYS A 324 26.38 1.87 30.50
C LYS A 324 26.66 2.40 29.10
N GLN A 325 26.25 3.61 28.80
CA GLN A 325 26.47 4.26 27.50
C GLN A 325 27.99 4.52 27.28
N LEU A 326 28.70 4.99 28.29
CA LEU A 326 30.17 5.15 28.24
C LEU A 326 30.85 3.80 28.01
N ALA A 327 30.40 2.74 28.66
CA ALA A 327 30.93 1.39 28.43
C ALA A 327 30.74 0.92 26.98
N ASN A 328 29.57 1.18 26.39
CA ASN A 328 29.27 0.88 24.99
C ASN A 328 30.18 1.67 24.03
N VAL A 329 30.34 2.98 24.28
CA VAL A 329 31.27 3.84 23.52
C VAL A 329 32.71 3.35 23.64
N THR A 330 33.13 2.95 24.84
CA THR A 330 34.48 2.38 25.06
C THR A 330 34.70 1.11 24.22
N LYS A 331 33.72 0.20 24.18
CA LYS A 331 33.81 -0.99 23.36
C LYS A 331 33.95 -0.65 21.86
N PHE A 332 33.16 0.31 21.37
CA PHE A 332 33.24 0.77 19.98
C PHE A 332 34.62 1.39 19.68
N LEU A 333 35.12 2.28 20.53
CA LEU A 333 36.40 2.95 20.33
C LEU A 333 37.58 1.99 20.37
N ASN A 334 37.53 0.92 21.17
CA ASN A 334 38.60 -0.12 21.20
C ASN A 334 38.63 -0.97 19.89
N ARG A 335 37.64 -0.85 19.06
CA ARG A 335 37.53 -1.60 17.82
C ARG A 335 37.97 -0.79 16.59
N VAL A 336 37.93 0.54 16.66
CA VAL A 336 38.32 1.42 15.55
C VAL A 336 39.86 1.55 15.48
N GLY A 337 40.36 2.08 14.37
CA GLY A 337 41.79 2.28 14.18
C GLY A 337 42.41 3.27 15.20
N GLU A 338 43.72 3.17 15.42
CA GLU A 338 44.42 4.00 16.36
C GLU A 338 44.35 5.49 16.00
N ASP A 339 44.34 5.82 14.71
CA ASP A 339 44.22 7.20 14.22
C ASP A 339 42.87 7.83 14.60
N GLU A 340 41.78 7.08 14.35
CA GLU A 340 40.40 7.49 14.66
C GLU A 340 40.18 7.62 16.16
N LEU A 341 40.68 6.68 16.94
CA LEU A 341 40.66 6.74 18.40
C LEU A 341 41.42 7.96 18.91
N THR A 342 42.64 8.21 18.43
CA THR A 342 43.46 9.35 18.78
C THR A 342 42.75 10.67 18.48
N ALA A 343 42.15 10.80 17.29
CA ALA A 343 41.40 11.99 16.88
C ALA A 343 40.19 12.27 17.79
N TYR A 344 39.48 11.22 18.23
CA TYR A 344 38.39 11.37 19.18
C TYR A 344 38.86 11.76 20.58
N LEU A 345 39.93 11.13 21.12
CA LEU A 345 40.47 11.44 22.43
C LEU A 345 41.02 12.87 22.51
N LEU A 346 41.66 13.38 21.46
CA LEU A 346 42.07 14.77 21.34
C LEU A 346 40.86 15.70 21.40
N HIS A 347 39.82 15.41 20.64
CA HIS A 347 38.56 16.18 20.67
C HIS A 347 37.97 16.23 22.09
N VAL A 348 37.96 15.11 22.82
CA VAL A 348 37.47 15.08 24.21
C VAL A 348 38.35 15.93 25.13
N LEU A 349 39.67 15.86 25.02
CA LEU A 349 40.60 16.67 25.83
C LEU A 349 40.42 18.18 25.57
N ASP A 350 40.16 18.57 24.32
CA ASP A 350 39.99 19.97 23.94
C ASP A 350 38.64 20.56 24.39
N ASN A 351 37.59 19.73 24.40
CA ASN A 351 36.20 20.19 24.66
C ASN A 351 35.67 19.84 26.06
N VAL A 352 36.42 19.06 26.86
CA VAL A 352 36.07 18.69 28.22
C VAL A 352 37.18 19.19 29.19
N PRO A 353 37.21 20.48 29.52
CA PRO A 353 38.31 21.08 30.30
C PRO A 353 38.42 20.53 31.72
N ASP A 354 37.35 19.98 32.27
CA ASP A 354 37.37 19.38 33.61
C ASP A 354 37.26 17.83 33.52
N VAL A 355 38.43 17.19 33.49
CA VAL A 355 38.60 15.73 33.54
C VAL A 355 38.51 15.19 34.98
N SER A 356 38.22 16.04 35.98
CA SER A 356 38.10 15.62 37.38
C SER A 356 36.84 14.81 37.69
N ASP A 357 35.80 14.85 36.81
CA ASP A 357 34.64 13.99 36.91
C ASP A 357 35.07 12.51 36.92
N SER A 358 34.63 11.77 37.94
CA SER A 358 35.05 10.38 38.18
C SER A 358 34.71 9.45 37.02
N LYS A 359 33.59 9.71 36.32
CA LYS A 359 33.13 8.93 35.16
C LYS A 359 34.02 9.18 33.94
N ILE A 360 34.30 10.45 33.65
CA ILE A 360 35.16 10.85 32.53
C ILE A 360 36.58 10.36 32.78
N LYS A 361 37.09 10.48 34.03
CA LYS A 361 38.38 9.95 34.40
C LYS A 361 38.49 8.45 34.17
N LYS A 362 37.45 7.67 34.55
CA LYS A 362 37.41 6.22 34.33
C LYS A 362 37.37 5.89 32.84
N PHE A 363 36.55 6.61 32.05
CA PHE A 363 36.48 6.47 30.60
C PHE A 363 37.87 6.72 29.96
N MET A 364 38.53 7.83 30.27
CA MET A 364 39.85 8.18 29.74
C MET A 364 40.93 7.18 30.18
N GLN A 365 40.83 6.62 31.39
CA GLN A 365 41.76 5.58 31.86
C GLN A 365 41.71 4.30 31.03
N SER A 366 40.58 3.98 30.40
CA SER A 366 40.43 2.83 29.49
C SER A 366 41.33 2.96 28.26
N PHE A 367 41.82 4.14 27.92
CA PHE A 367 42.67 4.43 26.77
C PHE A 367 44.07 4.95 27.18
N ARG A 368 44.55 4.55 28.36
CA ARG A 368 45.78 5.07 28.97
C ARG A 368 46.99 5.01 28.05
N ASP A 369 47.17 3.91 27.33
CA ASP A 369 48.36 3.71 26.49
C ASP A 369 48.39 4.68 25.32
N VAL A 370 47.24 4.91 24.67
CA VAL A 370 47.07 5.89 23.57
C VAL A 370 47.30 7.31 24.10
N LEU A 371 46.81 7.64 25.31
CA LEU A 371 46.99 8.95 25.93
C LEU A 371 48.45 9.24 26.30
N ILE A 372 49.22 8.22 26.69
CA ILE A 372 50.67 8.34 26.94
C ILE A 372 51.41 8.68 25.63
N ASN A 373 51.03 8.04 24.52
CA ASN A 373 51.62 8.33 23.22
C ASN A 373 51.29 9.75 22.75
N ILE A 374 50.05 10.20 22.90
CA ILE A 374 49.64 11.59 22.61
C ILE A 374 50.49 12.61 23.41
N LYS A 375 50.70 12.37 24.70
CA LYS A 375 51.53 13.26 25.54
C LYS A 375 53.00 13.28 25.15
N ARG A 376 53.53 12.18 24.60
CA ARG A 376 54.92 12.11 24.09
C ARG A 376 55.09 12.90 22.79
N ILE A 377 54.10 12.87 21.93
CA ILE A 377 54.11 13.59 20.64
C ILE A 377 54.02 15.13 20.87
N ASN A 378 53.24 15.56 21.86
CA ASN A 378 53.02 16.98 22.15
C ASN A 378 54.05 17.61 23.11
N LYS A 379 55.08 16.90 23.52
CA LYS A 379 56.21 17.56 24.24
C LYS A 379 57.05 18.31 23.22
N PRO A 380 57.28 19.65 23.43
CA PRO A 380 58.24 20.36 22.60
C PRO A 380 59.62 19.67 22.76
N SER A 381 60.24 19.36 21.63
CA SER A 381 61.63 18.96 21.61
C SER A 381 62.43 20.09 22.22
N ASP A 382 62.88 19.91 23.43
CA ASP A 382 63.96 20.79 24.04
C ASP A 382 65.11 20.79 23.05
N LYS A 383 65.24 21.89 22.30
CA LYS A 383 66.44 22.15 21.53
C LYS A 383 67.56 22.25 22.50
N GLN A 384 68.43 21.26 22.49
CA GLN A 384 69.77 21.39 23.07
C GLN A 384 70.45 22.58 22.42
N SER A 385 70.61 23.65 23.23
CA SER A 385 71.56 24.70 22.98
C SER A 385 72.89 24.20 23.48
N SER A 386 73.83 24.02 22.62
CA SER A 386 75.28 24.13 22.90
C SER A 386 75.90 24.70 21.62
#